data_502169246521f6f4577e40cc01e26672
#
_entry.id   502169246521f6f4577e40cc01e26672
#
_cell.length_a   1.000
_cell.length_b   1.000
_cell.length_c   1.000
_cell.angle_alpha   90.00
_cell.angle_beta   90.00
_cell.angle_gamma   90.00
#
_symmetry.space_group_name_H-M   'P 1'
#
loop_
_entity.id
_entity.type
_entity.pdbx_description
1 polymer ?
#
loop_
_entity_poly.entity_id
_entity_poly.type
_entity_poly.pdbx_seq_one_letter_code
_entity_poly.pdbx_strand_id
1 'polypeptide(L)' 'MSMPRTRANRLGLTTSQAARHLGVSLSTIRRWSDQGHLQGYRTPGGQRRFSIDQLDAFLDSLEATRPIHD' A
#
# COMPACT_ATOMS: atom_id res chain seq x y z
N MET A 1 6.18 23.08 -12.19
CA MET A 1 5.94 22.75 -12.04
C MET A 1 5.29 22.08 -11.50
N SER A 2 4.88 21.82 -11.02
CA SER A 2 4.51 21.26 -10.54
C SER A 2 3.72 20.57 -10.61
N MET A 3 3.47 19.86 -10.26
CA MET A 3 2.91 19.03 -10.51
C MET A 3 1.73 18.66 -9.98
N PRO A 4 0.74 18.51 -10.48
CA PRO A 4 -0.50 18.17 -9.99
C PRO A 4 -0.55 16.83 -9.37
N ARG A 5 0.20 15.92 -9.79
CA ARG A 5 0.17 14.65 -9.21
C ARG A 5 0.58 14.69 -7.82
N THR A 6 1.08 15.74 -7.36
CA THR A 6 1.44 15.88 -6.01
C THR A 6 0.25 15.71 -5.11
N ARG A 7 -0.89 16.18 -5.53
CA ARG A 7 -2.06 16.07 -4.73
C ARG A 7 -2.46 14.61 -4.54
N ALA A 8 -2.39 13.83 -5.60
CA ALA A 8 -2.71 12.42 -5.49
C ALA A 8 -1.75 11.72 -4.55
N ASN A 9 -0.49 12.12 -4.56
CA ASN A 9 0.47 11.52 -3.68
C ASN A 9 0.18 11.84 -2.23
N ARG A 10 -0.34 13.03 -1.96
CA ARG A 10 -0.67 13.36 -0.60
C ARG A 10 -1.78 12.50 -0.08
N LEU A 11 -2.73 12.12 -0.92
CA LEU A 11 -3.83 11.29 -0.48
C LEU A 11 -3.44 9.83 -0.39
N GLY A 12 -2.29 9.48 -0.92
CA GLY A 12 -1.86 8.11 -0.91
C GLY A 12 -2.43 7.32 -2.07
N LEU A 13 -2.15 6.04 -2.10
CA LEU A 13 -2.59 5.17 -3.18
C LEU A 13 -3.90 4.52 -2.84
N THR A 14 -4.73 4.32 -3.85
CA THR A 14 -5.96 3.56 -3.66
C THR A 14 -5.59 2.10 -3.46
N THR A 15 -6.55 1.27 -3.08
CA THR A 15 -6.31 -0.15 -2.91
C THR A 15 -5.78 -0.76 -4.21
N SER A 16 -6.37 -0.38 -5.32
CA SER A 16 -5.94 -0.88 -6.62
C SER A 16 -4.52 -0.46 -6.95
N GLN A 17 -4.21 0.78 -6.69
CA GLN A 17 -2.87 1.29 -6.93
C GLN A 17 -1.85 0.63 -6.00
N ALA A 18 -2.24 0.37 -4.77
CA ALA A 18 -1.37 -0.29 -3.82
C ALA A 18 -1.07 -1.71 -4.28
N ALA A 19 -2.07 -2.42 -4.78
CA ALA A 19 -1.88 -3.77 -5.28
C ALA A 19 -0.89 -3.76 -6.44
N ARG A 20 -1.04 -2.79 -7.31
CA ARG A 20 -0.14 -2.67 -8.45
C ARG A 20 1.27 -2.32 -8.00
N HIS A 21 1.37 -1.45 -7.02
CA HIS A 21 2.68 -1.03 -6.51
C HIS A 21 3.44 -2.21 -5.91
N LEU A 22 2.73 -3.08 -5.21
CA LEU A 22 3.36 -4.24 -4.58
C LEU A 22 3.40 -5.46 -5.49
N GLY A 23 2.73 -5.42 -6.61
CA GLY A 23 2.74 -6.55 -7.54
C GLY A 23 1.88 -7.71 -7.07
N VAL A 24 0.80 -7.43 -6.36
CA VAL A 24 -0.08 -8.49 -5.87
C VAL A 24 -1.51 -8.20 -6.30
N SER A 25 -2.41 -9.13 -6.05
CA SER A 25 -3.79 -8.96 -6.44
C SER A 25 -4.52 -8.03 -5.48
N LEU A 26 -5.64 -7.52 -5.92
CA LEU A 26 -6.46 -6.66 -5.11
C LEU A 26 -6.95 -7.39 -3.88
N SER A 27 -7.34 -8.63 -4.01
CA SER A 27 -7.81 -9.38 -2.84
C SER A 27 -6.70 -9.59 -1.84
N THR A 28 -5.46 -9.70 -2.28
CA THR A 28 -4.35 -9.83 -1.36
C THR A 28 -4.18 -8.56 -0.54
N ILE A 29 -4.29 -7.40 -1.18
CA ILE A 29 -4.19 -6.14 -0.46
C ILE A 29 -5.30 -6.03 0.57
N ARG A 30 -6.50 -6.40 0.20
CA ARG A 30 -7.63 -6.33 1.11
C ARG A 30 -7.41 -7.24 2.30
N ARG A 31 -6.93 -8.44 2.06
CA ARG A 31 -6.67 -9.38 3.12
C ARG A 31 -5.60 -8.86 4.07
N TRP A 32 -4.52 -8.35 3.52
CA TRP A 32 -3.44 -7.83 4.34
C TRP A 32 -3.90 -6.63 5.17
N SER A 33 -4.72 -5.79 4.57
CA SER A 33 -5.25 -4.64 5.28
C SER A 33 -6.19 -5.08 6.40
N ASP A 34 -7.03 -6.07 6.13
CA ASP A 34 -7.97 -6.58 7.13
C ASP A 34 -7.24 -7.26 8.28
N GLN A 35 -6.12 -7.86 7.99
CA GLN A 35 -5.33 -8.53 9.01
C GLN A 35 -4.44 -7.56 9.78
N GLY A 36 -4.41 -6.31 9.38
CA GLY A 36 -3.61 -5.31 10.07
C GLY A 36 -2.17 -5.22 9.61
N HIS A 37 -1.81 -5.93 8.56
CA HIS A 37 -0.45 -5.86 8.05
C HIS A 37 -0.19 -4.55 7.31
N LEU A 38 -1.21 -4.03 6.66
CA LEU A 38 -1.10 -2.75 5.98
C LEU A 38 -2.04 -1.78 6.65
N GLN A 39 -1.51 -0.66 7.09
CA GLN A 39 -2.32 0.31 7.76
C GLN A 39 -2.65 1.43 6.83
N GLY A 40 -3.81 1.41 6.30
CA GLY A 40 -4.27 2.51 5.47
C GLY A 40 -5.10 3.46 6.28
N TYR A 41 -5.59 4.49 5.66
CA TYR A 41 -6.52 5.38 6.31
C TYR A 41 -7.68 5.62 5.36
N ARG A 42 -8.77 6.08 5.89
CA ARG A 42 -9.94 6.31 5.08
C ARG A 42 -10.16 7.78 4.85
N THR A 43 -10.53 8.11 3.63
CA THR A 43 -10.86 9.49 3.33
C THR A 43 -12.29 9.73 3.77
N PRO A 44 -12.72 10.99 3.83
CA PRO A 44 -14.10 11.27 4.20
C PRO A 44 -15.12 10.59 3.31
N GLY A 45 -14.74 10.28 2.08
CA GLY A 45 -15.66 9.56 1.21
C GLY A 45 -15.68 8.06 1.44
N GLY A 46 -14.95 7.57 2.42
CA GLY A 46 -14.94 6.15 2.74
C GLY A 46 -13.98 5.31 1.95
N GLN A 47 -13.12 5.92 1.19
CA GLN A 47 -12.15 5.17 0.41
C GLN A 47 -10.91 4.91 1.22
N ARG A 48 -10.36 3.74 1.05
CA ARG A 48 -9.12 3.37 1.74
C ARG A 48 -7.92 3.83 0.93
N ARG A 49 -6.95 4.39 1.61
CA ARG A 49 -5.73 4.87 0.99
C ARG A 49 -4.52 4.35 1.74
N PHE A 50 -3.42 4.16 1.04
CA PHE A 50 -2.21 3.63 1.63
C PHE A 50 -1.05 4.54 1.27
N SER A 51 -0.15 4.78 2.21
CA SER A 51 1.01 5.61 1.91
C SER A 51 2.06 4.74 1.24
N ILE A 52 2.78 5.32 0.33
CA ILE A 52 3.84 4.60 -0.38
C ILE A 52 4.89 4.15 0.61
N ASP A 53 5.21 4.99 1.58
CA ASP A 53 6.23 4.65 2.56
C ASP A 53 5.84 3.42 3.35
N GLN A 54 4.57 3.30 3.71
CA GLN A 54 4.12 2.13 4.43
C GLN A 54 4.15 0.89 3.57
N LEU A 55 3.79 1.02 2.31
CA LEU A 55 3.81 -0.11 1.41
C LEU A 55 5.24 -0.61 1.21
N ASP A 56 6.16 0.32 1.06
CA ASP A 56 7.55 -0.04 0.86
C ASP A 56 8.13 -0.68 2.12
N ALA A 57 7.78 -0.16 3.28
CA ALA A 57 8.25 -0.72 4.53
C ALA A 57 7.72 -2.14 4.73
N PHE A 58 6.46 -2.37 4.34
CA PHE A 58 5.87 -3.69 4.46
C PHE A 58 6.59 -4.67 3.52
N LEU A 59 6.89 -4.22 2.31
CA LEU A 59 7.59 -5.05 1.36
C LEU A 59 8.98 -5.41 1.87
N ASP A 60 9.68 -4.45 2.43
CA ASP A 60 10.98 -4.69 3.01
C ASP A 60 10.88 -5.70 4.15
N SER A 61 9.85 -5.60 4.93
CA SER A 61 9.61 -6.50 6.04
C SER A 61 9.40 -7.93 5.54
N LEU A 62 8.67 -8.09 4.46
CA LEU A 62 8.44 -9.40 3.90
C LEU A 62 9.75 -10.00 3.39
N GLU A 63 10.55 -9.18 2.75
CA GLU A 63 11.82 -9.66 2.24
C GLU A 63 12.79 -10.00 3.34
N ALA A 64 12.75 -9.25 4.41
CA ALA A 64 13.63 -9.50 5.52
C ALA A 64 13.28 -10.78 6.26
N THR A 65 12.01 -11.15 6.29
CA THR A 65 11.62 -12.33 7.02
C THR A 65 11.54 -13.56 6.14
N ARG A 66 11.76 -13.40 4.83
CA ARG A 66 11.70 -14.47 3.95
C ARG A 66 12.75 -15.48 4.20
N PRO A 67 12.49 -16.73 4.21
CA PRO A 67 13.52 -17.72 4.45
C PRO A 67 14.46 -17.69 3.29
N ILE A 68 15.67 -17.76 3.60
CA ILE A 68 16.54 -17.64 2.66
C ILE A 68 16.86 -18.80 2.14
N HIS A 69 16.80 -19.62 2.05
CA HIS A 69 17.20 -20.68 1.66
C HIS A 69 17.01 -20.90 0.48
N ASP A 70 17.14 -20.85 0.14
CA ASP A 70 17.09 -21.09 -0.80
C ASP A 70 17.25 -21.08 -1.24
#